data_10baa5962a5355169bb05877f012c89c
#
_entry.id   10baa5962a5355169bb05877f012c89c
#
_cell.length_a   1.000
_cell.length_b   1.000
_cell.length_c   1.000
_cell.angle_alpha   90.00
_cell.angle_beta   90.00
_cell.angle_gamma   90.00
#
_symmetry.space_group_name_H-M   'P 1'
#
loop_
_entity.id
_entity.type
_entity.pdbx_description
1 polymer ?
#
loop_
_entity_poly.entity_id
_entity_poly.type
_entity_poly.pdbx_seq_one_letter_code
_entity_poly.pdbx_strand_id
1 'polypeptide(L)'
;DEINQIQIHYSIFELIHALKDRIQLFNQRIQNDGSSQTMLYVSDRRWKKLIKLLRTSAFLNGRYTICLSDCLMIRHCIWNEVEQMEEVNEMVKESIRQSMESYLLDIKDLNDNLRELRDNLSSENTVRENFDPGIQLIDNYYYQIEGVRMRERLLIFASDYQRLDDTGK
;
A
#
# COMPACT_ATOMS: atom_id res chain seq x y z
N ASP A 1 -3.99 0.62 27.82
CA ASP A 1 -2.55 0.51 27.45
C ASP A 1 -2.33 1.10 26.07
N GLU A 2 -1.68 2.24 25.97
CA GLU A 2 -1.37 2.94 24.72
C GLU A 2 -0.56 2.08 23.74
N ILE A 3 0.32 1.22 24.28
CA ILE A 3 1.13 0.28 23.47
C ILE A 3 0.24 -0.70 22.68
N ASN A 4 -0.92 -1.07 23.20
CA ASN A 4 -1.83 -1.96 22.49
C ASN A 4 -2.59 -1.28 21.34
N GLN A 5 -2.61 0.05 21.30
CA GLN A 5 -3.20 0.84 20.21
C GLN A 5 -2.27 0.95 19.00
N ILE A 6 -0.97 0.61 19.15
CA ILE A 6 -0.03 0.58 18.03
C ILE A 6 -0.49 -0.44 17.00
N GLN A 7 -0.68 0.03 15.78
CA GLN A 7 -1.17 -0.78 14.67
C GLN A 7 -0.07 -1.68 14.11
N ILE A 8 -0.46 -2.84 13.61
CA ILE A 8 0.42 -3.77 12.91
C ILE A 8 0.02 -3.76 11.44
N HIS A 9 0.91 -3.32 10.58
CA HIS A 9 0.69 -3.36 9.14
C HIS A 9 0.73 -4.81 8.63
N TYR A 10 0.01 -5.10 7.55
CA TYR A 10 -0.05 -6.44 6.96
C TYR A 10 1.33 -7.00 6.62
N SER A 11 2.24 -6.18 6.09
CA SER A 11 3.62 -6.56 5.79
C SER A 11 4.40 -7.17 6.97
N ILE A 12 4.06 -6.78 8.21
CA ILE A 12 4.68 -7.36 9.41
C ILE A 12 4.18 -8.79 9.65
N PHE A 13 2.91 -9.06 9.36
CA PHE A 13 2.39 -10.43 9.43
C PHE A 13 3.02 -11.32 8.37
N GLU A 14 3.17 -10.83 7.13
CA GLU A 14 3.87 -11.55 6.06
C GLU A 14 5.32 -11.85 6.42
N LEU A 15 6.03 -10.86 6.98
CA LEU A 15 7.39 -11.06 7.47
C LEU A 15 7.46 -12.16 8.53
N ILE A 16 6.55 -12.15 9.51
CA ILE A 16 6.50 -13.17 10.56
C ILE A 16 6.18 -14.55 9.98
N HIS A 17 5.30 -14.65 8.98
CA HIS A 17 5.02 -15.91 8.29
C HIS A 17 6.24 -16.40 7.53
N ALA A 18 6.87 -15.56 6.71
CA ALA A 18 8.09 -15.90 6.00
C ALA A 18 9.21 -16.35 6.93
N LEU A 19 9.34 -15.71 8.09
CA LEU A 19 10.32 -16.11 9.10
C LEU A 19 10.00 -17.47 9.72
N LYS A 20 8.73 -17.77 10.01
CA LYS A 20 8.30 -19.09 10.50
C LYS A 20 8.61 -20.19 9.48
N ASP A 21 8.33 -19.93 8.20
CA ASP A 21 8.62 -20.90 7.13
C ASP A 21 10.13 -21.16 7.02
N ARG A 22 10.97 -20.12 7.14
CA ARG A 22 12.43 -20.26 7.14
C ARG A 22 12.94 -21.07 8.33
N ILE A 23 12.37 -20.84 9.52
CA ILE A 23 12.68 -21.64 10.73
C ILE A 23 12.31 -23.10 10.50
N GLN A 24 11.16 -23.38 9.90
CA GLN A 24 10.74 -24.73 9.59
C GLN A 24 11.68 -25.41 8.58
N LEU A 25 12.08 -24.71 7.52
CA LEU A 25 13.05 -25.21 6.54
C LEU A 25 14.42 -25.48 7.18
N PHE A 26 14.89 -24.61 8.06
CA PHE A 26 16.12 -24.81 8.82
C PHE A 26 16.05 -26.09 9.66
N ASN A 27 14.97 -26.29 10.40
CA ASN A 27 14.77 -27.49 11.21
C ASN A 27 14.70 -28.77 10.36
N GLN A 28 14.08 -28.72 9.19
CA GLN A 28 14.04 -29.84 8.26
C GLN A 28 15.44 -30.20 7.72
N ARG A 29 16.30 -29.20 7.44
CA ARG A 29 17.70 -29.45 7.04
C ARG A 29 18.46 -30.14 8.14
N ILE A 30 18.37 -29.68 9.38
CA ILE A 30 19.03 -30.33 10.54
C ILE A 30 18.58 -31.78 10.68
N GLN A 31 17.29 -32.09 10.52
CA GLN A 31 16.78 -33.46 10.58
C GLN A 31 17.33 -34.34 9.47
N ASN A 32 17.43 -33.82 8.24
CA ASN A 32 17.86 -34.59 7.08
C ASN A 32 19.38 -34.84 7.07
N ASP A 33 20.15 -33.86 7.51
CA ASP A 33 21.62 -33.92 7.47
C ASP A 33 22.21 -34.67 8.66
N GLY A 34 21.40 -35.13 9.62
CA GLY A 34 21.88 -35.79 10.84
C GLY A 34 22.84 -34.91 11.65
N SER A 35 22.74 -33.58 11.50
CA SER A 35 23.61 -32.61 12.17
C SER A 35 23.42 -32.68 13.68
N SER A 36 24.47 -32.42 14.43
CA SER A 36 24.42 -32.28 15.89
C SER A 36 23.84 -30.95 16.35
N GLN A 37 23.42 -30.09 15.41
CA GLN A 37 22.79 -28.78 15.74
C GLN A 37 21.40 -29.01 16.33
N THR A 38 21.07 -28.16 17.31
CA THR A 38 19.77 -28.17 17.96
C THR A 38 18.72 -27.46 17.11
N MET A 39 17.52 -28.01 17.02
CA MET A 39 16.43 -27.37 16.31
C MET A 39 16.07 -26.03 16.93
N LEU A 40 15.74 -25.07 16.09
CA LEU A 40 15.28 -23.75 16.52
C LEU A 40 13.77 -23.81 16.81
N TYR A 41 13.39 -23.66 18.08
CA TYR A 41 12.01 -23.64 18.50
C TYR A 41 11.62 -22.31 19.11
N VAL A 42 10.55 -21.70 18.59
CA VAL A 42 9.98 -20.46 19.09
C VAL A 42 8.52 -20.70 19.48
N SER A 43 8.23 -20.69 20.78
CA SER A 43 6.87 -20.92 21.28
C SER A 43 5.92 -19.75 20.94
N ASP A 44 4.60 -20.04 20.89
CA ASP A 44 3.58 -18.99 20.65
C ASP A 44 3.60 -17.90 21.71
N ARG A 45 3.93 -18.24 22.95
CA ARG A 45 4.14 -17.25 24.01
C ARG A 45 5.30 -16.31 23.68
N ARG A 46 6.38 -16.82 23.07
CA ARG A 46 7.53 -16.01 22.67
C ARG A 46 7.15 -15.09 21.52
N TRP A 47 6.39 -15.58 20.53
CA TRP A 47 5.87 -14.75 19.43
C TRP A 47 4.98 -13.60 19.94
N LYS A 48 4.07 -13.86 20.88
CA LYS A 48 3.25 -12.82 21.49
C LYS A 48 4.09 -11.74 22.19
N LYS A 49 5.15 -12.16 22.91
CA LYS A 49 6.08 -11.22 23.58
C LYS A 49 6.88 -10.40 22.55
N LEU A 50 7.30 -11.01 21.43
CA LEU A 50 7.97 -10.32 20.34
C LEU A 50 7.09 -9.22 19.74
N ILE A 51 5.84 -9.52 19.43
CA ILE A 51 4.89 -8.52 18.92
C ILE A 51 4.75 -7.37 19.93
N LYS A 52 4.66 -7.66 21.22
CA LYS A 52 4.62 -6.62 22.26
C LYS A 52 5.90 -5.78 22.27
N LEU A 53 7.07 -6.41 22.11
CA LEU A 53 8.35 -5.72 22.02
C LEU A 53 8.40 -4.77 20.81
N LEU A 54 7.96 -5.22 19.64
CA LEU A 54 7.91 -4.40 18.42
C LEU A 54 6.97 -3.19 18.60
N ARG A 55 5.80 -3.40 19.21
CA ARG A 55 4.88 -2.31 19.57
C ARG A 55 5.52 -1.31 20.53
N THR A 56 6.23 -1.82 21.54
CA THR A 56 6.95 -0.96 22.49
C THR A 56 8.04 -0.13 21.80
N SER A 57 8.79 -0.74 20.87
CA SER A 57 9.76 -0.02 20.05
C SER A 57 9.12 1.11 19.24
N ALA A 58 8.03 0.83 18.55
CA ALA A 58 7.30 1.84 17.80
C ALA A 58 6.79 2.97 18.69
N PHE A 59 6.23 2.65 19.85
CA PHE A 59 5.74 3.60 20.83
C PHE A 59 6.86 4.52 21.35
N LEU A 60 7.99 3.96 21.77
CA LEU A 60 9.15 4.73 22.26
C LEU A 60 9.74 5.66 21.19
N ASN A 61 9.57 5.32 19.91
CA ASN A 61 9.98 6.16 18.79
C ASN A 61 8.86 7.11 18.32
N GLY A 62 7.78 7.29 19.09
CA GLY A 62 6.69 8.21 18.79
C GLY A 62 5.85 7.80 17.57
N ARG A 63 5.82 6.51 17.21
CA ARG A 63 5.09 6.00 16.05
C ARG A 63 3.83 5.25 16.47
N TYR A 64 2.79 5.35 15.66
CA TYR A 64 1.52 4.63 15.85
C TYR A 64 1.45 3.30 15.12
N THR A 65 2.49 2.96 14.35
CA THR A 65 2.59 1.72 13.57
C THR A 65 3.97 1.09 13.72
N ILE A 66 4.03 -0.25 13.69
CA ILE A 66 5.29 -0.99 13.64
C ILE A 66 5.90 -0.85 12.24
N CYS A 67 7.19 -0.53 12.17
CA CYS A 67 7.96 -0.48 10.93
C CYS A 67 8.81 -1.75 10.75
N LEU A 68 9.23 -2.02 9.51
CA LEU A 68 10.14 -3.14 9.21
C LEU A 68 11.47 -3.03 9.94
N SER A 69 11.95 -1.80 10.21
CA SER A 69 13.16 -1.58 11.01
C SER A 69 13.05 -2.10 12.45
N ASP A 70 11.85 -2.06 13.06
CA ASP A 70 11.65 -2.62 14.40
C ASP A 70 11.85 -4.14 14.39
N CYS A 71 11.51 -4.81 13.28
CA CYS A 71 11.62 -6.25 13.11
C CYS A 71 13.08 -6.76 13.18
N LEU A 72 14.07 -5.88 12.97
CA LEU A 72 15.48 -6.23 13.18
C LEU A 72 15.77 -6.68 14.62
N MET A 73 14.98 -6.26 15.59
CA MET A 73 15.13 -6.69 16.98
C MET A 73 14.82 -8.19 17.17
N ILE A 74 14.05 -8.79 16.29
CA ILE A 74 13.67 -10.22 16.35
C ILE A 74 14.92 -11.10 16.37
N ARG A 75 15.96 -10.74 15.60
CA ARG A 75 17.23 -11.49 15.52
C ARG A 75 17.88 -11.75 16.88
N HIS A 76 17.65 -10.90 17.87
CA HIS A 76 18.20 -11.04 19.21
C HIS A 76 17.31 -11.84 20.17
N CYS A 77 16.12 -12.21 19.72
CA CYS A 77 15.08 -12.73 20.60
C CYS A 77 14.65 -14.17 20.30
N ILE A 78 15.00 -14.75 19.16
CA ILE A 78 14.45 -16.04 18.74
C ILE A 78 15.43 -17.22 18.78
N TRP A 79 16.74 -16.98 18.80
CA TRP A 79 17.74 -18.04 18.96
C TRP A 79 17.67 -18.62 20.39
N ASN A 80 18.03 -19.90 20.52
CA ASN A 80 18.09 -20.62 21.78
C ASN A 80 19.54 -20.90 22.20
N GLU A 81 20.42 -21.09 21.22
CA GLU A 81 21.84 -21.36 21.41
C GLU A 81 22.67 -20.37 20.61
N VAL A 82 23.89 -20.06 21.11
CA VAL A 82 24.77 -19.05 20.52
C VAL A 82 25.13 -19.39 19.07
N GLU A 83 25.28 -20.67 18.78
CA GLU A 83 25.59 -21.19 17.46
C GLU A 83 24.51 -20.87 16.41
N GLN A 84 23.28 -20.64 16.84
CA GLN A 84 22.15 -20.29 15.98
C GLN A 84 22.09 -18.80 15.64
N MET A 85 22.88 -17.95 16.30
CA MET A 85 22.75 -16.48 16.16
C MET A 85 22.95 -16.01 14.73
N GLU A 86 23.96 -16.49 14.04
CA GLU A 86 24.26 -16.05 12.67
C GLU A 86 23.16 -16.48 11.69
N GLU A 87 22.73 -17.75 11.78
CA GLU A 87 21.66 -18.26 10.92
C GLU A 87 20.35 -17.51 11.16
N VAL A 88 19.99 -17.25 12.43
CA VAL A 88 18.82 -16.46 12.79
C VAL A 88 18.93 -15.02 12.26
N ASN A 89 20.11 -14.40 12.36
CA ASN A 89 20.34 -13.07 11.82
C ASN A 89 20.08 -13.01 10.32
N GLU A 90 20.59 -13.98 9.57
CA GLU A 90 20.37 -14.08 8.13
C GLU A 90 18.90 -14.38 7.79
N MET A 91 18.23 -15.29 8.51
CA MET A 91 16.80 -15.56 8.31
C MET A 91 15.95 -14.29 8.52
N VAL A 92 16.23 -13.49 9.54
CA VAL A 92 15.50 -12.25 9.81
C VAL A 92 15.75 -11.21 8.74
N LYS A 93 17.01 -10.98 8.35
CA LYS A 93 17.36 -10.05 7.27
C LYS A 93 16.67 -10.41 5.96
N GLU A 94 16.72 -11.69 5.59
CA GLU A 94 16.12 -12.17 4.35
C GLU A 94 14.60 -12.08 4.35
N SER A 95 13.96 -12.32 5.53
CA SER A 95 12.51 -12.13 5.66
C SER A 95 12.10 -10.66 5.54
N ILE A 96 12.92 -9.74 6.08
CA ILE A 96 12.72 -8.30 5.90
C ILE A 96 12.88 -7.91 4.44
N ARG A 97 13.94 -8.39 3.76
CA ARG A 97 14.20 -8.11 2.35
C ARG A 97 13.03 -8.55 1.47
N GLN A 98 12.56 -9.77 1.67
CA GLN A 98 11.41 -10.31 0.93
C GLN A 98 10.14 -9.48 1.14
N SER A 99 9.85 -9.07 2.37
CA SER A 99 8.71 -8.21 2.68
C SER A 99 8.84 -6.81 2.06
N MET A 100 10.06 -6.26 2.00
CA MET A 100 10.31 -4.98 1.33
C MET A 100 10.14 -5.07 -0.19
N GLU A 101 10.60 -6.14 -0.81
CA GLU A 101 10.46 -6.37 -2.26
C GLU A 101 8.98 -6.47 -2.65
N SER A 102 8.17 -7.23 -1.89
CA SER A 102 6.73 -7.31 -2.09
C SER A 102 6.07 -5.92 -1.98
N TYR A 103 6.41 -5.16 -0.95
CA TYR A 103 5.88 -3.81 -0.74
C TYR A 103 6.28 -2.83 -1.85
N LEU A 104 7.51 -2.92 -2.38
CA LEU A 104 7.97 -2.08 -3.49
C LEU A 104 7.24 -2.42 -4.79
N LEU A 105 6.92 -3.69 -5.04
CA LEU A 105 6.13 -4.11 -6.19
C LEU A 105 4.71 -3.53 -6.10
N ASP A 106 4.06 -3.65 -4.94
CA ASP A 106 2.71 -3.10 -4.71
C ASP A 106 2.66 -1.58 -4.94
N ILE A 107 3.68 -0.83 -4.46
CA ILE A 107 3.80 0.61 -4.70
C ILE A 107 3.99 0.93 -6.18
N LYS A 108 4.79 0.14 -6.88
CA LYS A 108 5.02 0.33 -8.31
C LYS A 108 3.72 0.15 -9.09
N ASP A 109 3.01 -0.94 -8.85
CA ASP A 109 1.73 -1.23 -9.51
C ASP A 109 0.69 -0.14 -9.22
N LEU A 110 0.64 0.36 -7.98
CA LEU A 110 -0.23 1.48 -7.61
C LEU A 110 0.15 2.77 -8.35
N ASN A 111 1.44 3.08 -8.46
CA ASN A 111 1.91 4.26 -9.20
C ASN A 111 1.63 4.15 -10.70
N ASP A 112 1.77 2.96 -11.29
CA ASP A 112 1.47 2.73 -12.69
C ASP A 112 -0.03 2.87 -12.97
N ASN A 113 -0.90 2.35 -12.09
CA ASN A 113 -2.35 2.54 -12.14
C ASN A 113 -2.75 4.03 -11.98
N LEU A 114 -2.10 4.77 -11.07
CA LEU A 114 -2.36 6.21 -10.90
C LEU A 114 -1.92 7.01 -12.13
N ARG A 115 -0.82 6.62 -12.77
CA ARG A 115 -0.36 7.25 -14.01
C ARG A 115 -1.35 7.01 -15.13
N GLU A 116 -1.82 5.78 -15.32
CA GLU A 116 -2.83 5.44 -16.31
C GLU A 116 -4.14 6.21 -16.09
N LEU A 117 -4.63 6.28 -14.84
CA LEU A 117 -5.81 7.09 -14.51
C LEU A 117 -5.61 8.57 -14.82
N ARG A 118 -4.44 9.13 -14.53
CA ARG A 118 -4.13 10.53 -14.84
C ARG A 118 -4.11 10.78 -16.36
N ASP A 119 -3.51 9.85 -17.11
CA ASP A 119 -3.43 9.97 -18.57
C ASP A 119 -4.83 9.86 -19.20
N ASN A 120 -5.68 8.98 -18.69
CA ASN A 120 -7.07 8.86 -19.11
C ASN A 120 -7.89 10.13 -18.80
N LEU A 121 -7.73 10.72 -17.60
CA LEU A 121 -8.38 11.97 -17.25
C LEU A 121 -7.87 13.15 -18.08
N SER A 122 -6.58 13.19 -18.37
CA SER A 122 -6.00 14.23 -19.22
C SER A 122 -6.51 14.14 -20.65
N SER A 123 -6.63 12.94 -21.19
CA SER A 123 -7.20 12.73 -22.53
C SER A 123 -8.69 13.10 -22.60
N GLU A 124 -9.47 12.78 -21.56
CA GLU A 124 -10.87 13.22 -21.47
C GLU A 124 -11.01 14.73 -21.38
N ASN A 125 -10.15 15.40 -20.60
CA ASN A 125 -10.14 16.85 -20.49
C ASN A 125 -9.71 17.52 -21.79
N THR A 126 -8.73 16.98 -22.49
CA THR A 126 -8.32 17.48 -23.82
C THR A 126 -9.46 17.36 -24.84
N VAL A 127 -10.24 16.27 -24.78
CA VAL A 127 -11.43 16.13 -25.61
C VAL A 127 -12.48 17.16 -25.23
N ARG A 128 -12.64 17.50 -23.94
CA ARG A 128 -13.59 18.54 -23.48
C ARG A 128 -13.13 19.95 -23.86
N GLU A 129 -11.84 20.24 -23.75
CA GLU A 129 -11.28 21.56 -24.12
C GLU A 129 -11.31 21.83 -25.62
N ASN A 130 -11.17 20.78 -26.46
CA ASN A 130 -11.30 20.89 -27.90
C ASN A 130 -12.76 20.82 -28.40
N PHE A 131 -13.68 20.58 -27.45
CA PHE A 131 -15.10 20.58 -27.73
C PHE A 131 -15.64 22.02 -27.59
N ASP A 132 -15.63 22.76 -28.70
CA ASP A 132 -16.40 23.99 -28.82
C ASP A 132 -17.86 23.59 -29.06
N PRO A 133 -18.74 23.67 -28.02
CA PRO A 133 -20.13 23.41 -28.24
C PRO A 133 -20.61 24.52 -29.19
N GLY A 134 -20.82 24.16 -30.45
CA GLY A 134 -21.33 25.11 -31.43
C GLY A 134 -22.59 25.77 -30.89
N ILE A 135 -22.40 26.93 -30.25
CA ILE A 135 -23.51 27.73 -29.72
C ILE A 135 -24.11 28.44 -30.91
N GLN A 136 -25.25 27.98 -31.39
CA GLN A 136 -25.96 28.60 -32.50
C GLN A 136 -27.18 29.34 -31.95
N LEU A 137 -27.32 30.59 -32.35
CA LEU A 137 -28.52 31.36 -32.09
C LEU A 137 -29.63 30.93 -33.06
N ILE A 138 -30.73 30.38 -32.53
CA ILE A 138 -31.88 29.96 -33.32
C ILE A 138 -32.99 31.02 -33.13
N ASP A 139 -33.52 31.54 -34.24
CA ASP A 139 -34.66 32.47 -34.28
C ASP A 139 -34.50 33.73 -33.44
N ASN A 140 -33.25 34.20 -33.17
CA ASN A 140 -32.93 35.36 -32.35
C ASN A 140 -33.37 35.29 -30.85
N TYR A 141 -33.97 34.19 -30.42
CA TYR A 141 -34.51 34.02 -29.10
C TYR A 141 -33.83 32.95 -28.26
N TYR A 142 -33.21 31.93 -28.93
CA TYR A 142 -32.65 30.77 -28.23
C TYR A 142 -31.23 30.50 -28.69
N TYR A 143 -30.39 30.16 -27.73
CA TYR A 143 -29.12 29.53 -28.01
C TYR A 143 -29.28 28.00 -28.01
N GLN A 144 -28.83 27.36 -29.04
CA GLN A 144 -28.72 25.91 -29.09
C GLN A 144 -27.28 25.52 -28.75
N ILE A 145 -27.13 24.68 -27.72
CA ILE A 145 -25.85 24.09 -27.33
C ILE A 145 -25.83 22.64 -27.81
N GLU A 146 -24.93 22.30 -28.74
CA GLU A 146 -24.72 20.93 -29.21
C GLU A 146 -23.56 20.28 -28.47
N GLY A 147 -23.82 19.21 -27.73
CA GLY A 147 -22.82 18.41 -27.04
C GLY A 147 -22.77 16.98 -27.57
N VAL A 148 -21.56 16.41 -27.73
CA VAL A 148 -21.35 15.04 -28.25
C VAL A 148 -22.11 13.98 -27.44
N ARG A 149 -22.40 14.22 -26.17
CA ARG A 149 -23.11 13.27 -25.30
C ARG A 149 -24.56 13.62 -25.04
N MET A 150 -25.05 14.74 -25.55
CA MET A 150 -26.45 15.13 -25.36
C MET A 150 -27.30 14.52 -26.45
N ARG A 151 -28.17 13.59 -26.07
CA ARG A 151 -29.20 13.03 -26.97
C ARG A 151 -30.31 14.06 -27.34
N GLU A 152 -30.40 15.14 -26.54
CA GLU A 152 -31.40 16.20 -26.68
C GLU A 152 -30.69 17.55 -26.80
N ARG A 153 -31.21 18.40 -27.65
CA ARG A 153 -30.73 19.77 -27.82
C ARG A 153 -31.21 20.61 -26.64
N LEU A 154 -30.30 21.24 -25.93
CA LEU A 154 -30.63 22.19 -24.87
C LEU A 154 -30.90 23.55 -25.52
N LEU A 155 -32.11 24.07 -25.33
CA LEU A 155 -32.51 25.40 -25.77
C LEU A 155 -32.56 26.30 -24.53
N ILE A 156 -31.80 27.38 -24.54
CA ILE A 156 -31.77 28.38 -23.46
C ILE A 156 -32.17 29.70 -24.08
N PHE A 157 -33.09 30.47 -23.41
CA PHE A 157 -33.43 31.81 -23.88
C PHE A 157 -32.15 32.67 -23.93
N ALA A 158 -32.00 33.41 -25.03
CA ALA A 158 -30.87 34.30 -25.23
C ALA A 158 -30.72 35.31 -24.11
N SER A 159 -31.84 35.81 -23.57
CA SER A 159 -31.87 36.74 -22.43
C SER A 159 -31.36 36.11 -21.13
N ASP A 160 -31.61 34.83 -20.90
CA ASP A 160 -31.16 34.13 -19.71
C ASP A 160 -29.69 33.73 -19.85
N TYR A 161 -29.26 33.33 -21.03
CA TYR A 161 -27.85 33.03 -21.32
C TYR A 161 -26.94 34.24 -21.12
N GLN A 162 -27.43 35.45 -21.52
CA GLN A 162 -26.67 36.70 -21.31
C GLN A 162 -26.54 37.09 -19.83
N ARG A 163 -27.46 36.61 -18.96
CA ARG A 163 -27.42 36.86 -17.52
C ARG A 163 -26.55 35.90 -16.73
N LEU A 164 -26.15 34.78 -17.36
CA LEU A 164 -25.22 33.85 -16.71
C LEU A 164 -23.85 34.52 -16.64
N ASP A 165 -23.23 34.45 -15.47
CA ASP A 165 -21.84 34.82 -15.29
C ASP A 165 -20.91 33.78 -15.89
N ASP A 166 -19.61 34.07 -15.91
CA ASP A 166 -18.61 33.16 -16.50
C ASP A 166 -18.50 31.78 -15.83
N THR A 167 -19.12 31.62 -14.65
CA THR A 167 -19.20 30.35 -13.93
C THR A 167 -20.45 29.54 -14.33
N GLY A 168 -21.46 30.19 -14.93
CA GLY A 168 -22.69 29.57 -15.38
C GLY A 168 -22.73 29.24 -16.88
N LYS A 169 -21.75 29.74 -17.65
CA LYS A 169 -21.55 29.42 -19.07
C LYS A 169 -20.56 28.28 -19.20
#